data_5e40e53440186a3828946be7ca08600d
#
_entry.id   5e40e53440186a3828946be7ca08600d
#
_cell.length_a   1.000
_cell.length_b   1.000
_cell.length_c   1.000
_cell.angle_alpha   90.00
_cell.angle_beta   90.00
_cell.angle_gamma   90.00
#
_symmetry.space_group_name_H-M   'P 1'
#
loop_
_entity.id
_entity.type
_entity.pdbx_description
1 polymer ?
#
loop_
_entity_poly.entity_id
_entity_poly.type
_entity_poly.pdbx_seq_one_letter_code
_entity_poly.pdbx_strand_id
1 'polypeptide(L)'
;KGLKHYYTDADGKEVKALDGIDLDIKKGEFVAIIGANGSGKSTLARHLNALLLPTEGTCTIGGLDTVEEANMWDIRQQVGMVFQNPDNQIVAAIVEEDVAFGPENIGVPSEEIRPRVEKALAAVGMTDYAKHAPHLLSGGQKQRVAIAGLMALEPECIVLDEPTAMLDPQGRKEIVATVRSLNKDKGITIVYITHYMT
;
A
#
# COMPACT_ATOMS: atom_id res chain seq x y z
N LYS A 1 4.58 12.59 -14.72
CA LYS A 1 5.59 13.05 -15.70
C LYS A 1 6.27 14.29 -15.15
N GLY A 2 7.61 14.33 -15.19
CA GLY A 2 8.39 15.45 -14.66
C GLY A 2 8.12 15.69 -13.17
N LEU A 3 7.76 14.65 -12.41
CA LEU A 3 7.31 14.77 -11.01
C LEU A 3 8.45 15.30 -10.14
N LYS A 4 8.19 16.43 -9.47
CA LYS A 4 9.07 17.01 -8.46
C LYS A 4 8.33 17.18 -7.14
N HIS A 5 9.08 17.01 -6.05
CA HIS A 5 8.57 17.28 -4.71
C HIS A 5 9.65 17.89 -3.83
N TYR A 6 9.33 19.00 -3.18
CA TYR A 6 10.18 19.71 -2.26
C TYR A 6 9.57 19.69 -0.86
N TYR A 7 10.39 19.37 0.14
CA TYR A 7 10.03 19.58 1.54
C TYR A 7 10.65 20.88 2.03
N THR A 8 10.03 21.52 3.00
CA THR A 8 10.63 22.66 3.72
C THR A 8 11.23 22.14 5.03
N ASP A 9 12.51 22.34 5.24
CA ASP A 9 13.18 21.97 6.50
C ASP A 9 12.84 22.97 7.64
N ALA A 10 13.36 22.70 8.85
CA ALA A 10 13.12 23.53 10.03
C ALA A 10 13.63 24.97 9.89
N ASP A 11 14.60 25.20 9.00
CA ASP A 11 15.19 26.51 8.73
C ASP A 11 14.49 27.25 7.57
N GLY A 12 13.40 26.68 7.04
CA GLY A 12 12.64 27.24 5.92
C GLY A 12 13.28 27.02 4.54
N LYS A 13 14.31 26.17 4.44
CA LYS A 13 14.98 25.86 3.19
C LYS A 13 14.29 24.71 2.48
N GLU A 14 14.15 24.83 1.16
CA GLU A 14 13.62 23.75 0.33
C GLU A 14 14.65 22.61 0.18
N VAL A 15 14.17 21.40 0.48
CA VAL A 15 14.91 20.14 0.31
C VAL A 15 14.24 19.34 -0.80
N LYS A 16 14.95 19.15 -1.90
CA LYS A 16 14.46 18.40 -3.05
C LYS A 16 14.43 16.91 -2.74
N ALA A 17 13.23 16.33 -2.69
CA ALA A 17 13.04 14.90 -2.48
C ALA A 17 12.84 14.12 -3.79
N LEU A 18 12.17 14.73 -4.79
CA LEU A 18 12.04 14.22 -6.14
C LEU A 18 12.40 15.31 -7.15
N ASP A 19 13.12 14.95 -8.20
CA ASP A 19 13.63 15.89 -9.20
C ASP A 19 13.38 15.39 -10.63
N GLY A 20 12.16 15.61 -11.12
CA GLY A 20 11.81 15.34 -12.51
C GLY A 20 11.68 13.84 -12.82
N ILE A 21 10.94 13.09 -11.97
CA ILE A 21 10.72 11.66 -12.19
C ILE A 21 9.68 11.44 -13.29
N ASP A 22 10.06 10.66 -14.29
CA ASP A 22 9.16 10.12 -15.30
C ASP A 22 8.97 8.62 -15.03
N LEU A 23 7.72 8.22 -14.77
CA LEU A 23 7.36 6.84 -14.50
C LEU A 23 6.00 6.54 -15.13
N ASP A 24 5.90 5.41 -15.81
CA ASP A 24 4.67 4.85 -16.32
C ASP A 24 4.52 3.40 -15.84
N ILE A 25 3.41 3.10 -15.18
CA ILE A 25 3.11 1.77 -14.65
C ILE A 25 1.80 1.30 -15.25
N LYS A 26 1.84 0.18 -15.95
CA LYS A 26 0.66 -0.39 -16.59
C LYS A 26 -0.10 -1.30 -15.63
N LYS A 27 -1.41 -1.39 -15.85
CA LYS A 27 -2.28 -2.29 -15.09
C LYS A 27 -1.74 -3.74 -15.14
N GLY A 28 -1.66 -4.37 -13.97
CA GLY A 28 -1.18 -5.74 -13.81
C GLY A 28 0.36 -5.89 -13.76
N GLU A 29 1.13 -4.82 -13.91
CA GLU A 29 2.58 -4.89 -13.75
C GLU A 29 3.00 -5.12 -12.30
N PHE A 30 4.15 -5.79 -12.14
CA PHE A 30 4.88 -5.86 -10.88
C PHE A 30 6.15 -5.01 -11.02
N VAL A 31 6.15 -3.85 -10.40
CA VAL A 31 7.27 -2.88 -10.45
C VAL A 31 8.02 -2.88 -9.13
N ALA A 32 9.33 -3.11 -9.16
CA ALA A 32 10.20 -2.97 -8.00
C ALA A 32 10.97 -1.63 -8.07
N ILE A 33 10.86 -0.81 -7.04
CA ILE A 33 11.61 0.44 -6.90
C ILE A 33 12.70 0.23 -5.85
N ILE A 34 13.95 0.28 -6.29
CA ILE A 34 15.13 -0.01 -5.46
C ILE A 34 16.00 1.24 -5.36
N GLY A 35 16.55 1.50 -4.19
CA GLY A 35 17.46 2.62 -3.97
C GLY A 35 17.90 2.74 -2.50
N ALA A 36 18.93 3.55 -2.26
CA ALA A 36 19.43 3.83 -0.91
C ALA A 36 18.39 4.57 -0.05
N ASN A 37 18.58 4.53 1.28
CA ASN A 37 17.76 5.32 2.19
C ASN A 37 17.89 6.81 1.87
N GLY A 38 16.79 7.55 1.94
CA GLY A 38 16.77 8.98 1.60
C GLY A 38 16.73 9.30 0.10
N SER A 39 16.64 8.30 -0.81
CA SER A 39 16.60 8.55 -2.26
C SER A 39 15.21 8.97 -2.80
N GLY A 40 14.24 9.26 -1.94
CA GLY A 40 12.91 9.72 -2.34
C GLY A 40 11.88 8.63 -2.60
N LYS A 41 12.19 7.33 -2.37
CA LYS A 41 11.27 6.21 -2.65
C LYS A 41 9.92 6.33 -1.94
N SER A 42 9.93 6.56 -0.63
CA SER A 42 8.71 6.72 0.16
C SER A 42 7.95 7.99 -0.23
N THR A 43 8.66 9.04 -0.66
CA THR A 43 8.03 10.24 -1.21
C THR A 43 7.31 9.90 -2.51
N LEU A 44 7.95 9.17 -3.43
CA LEU A 44 7.32 8.71 -4.66
C LEU A 44 6.12 7.80 -4.37
N ALA A 45 6.25 6.84 -3.43
CA ALA A 45 5.15 5.97 -3.01
C ALA A 45 3.89 6.76 -2.63
N ARG A 46 4.06 7.81 -1.82
CA ARG A 46 2.95 8.64 -1.34
C ARG A 46 2.28 9.49 -2.42
N HIS A 47 2.95 9.74 -3.55
CA HIS A 47 2.31 10.37 -4.70
C HIS A 47 1.40 9.40 -5.46
N LEU A 48 1.71 8.08 -5.43
CA LEU A 48 0.95 7.07 -6.16
C LEU A 48 -0.45 6.82 -5.58
N ASN A 49 -0.75 7.28 -4.37
CA ASN A 49 -2.10 7.23 -3.78
C ASN A 49 -2.60 8.60 -3.30
N ALA A 50 -2.01 9.68 -3.84
CA ALA A 50 -2.36 11.06 -3.51
C ALA A 50 -2.31 11.40 -2.00
N LEU A 51 -1.39 10.78 -1.23
CA LEU A 51 -1.02 11.23 0.13
C LEU A 51 -0.10 12.45 0.09
N LEU A 52 0.66 12.59 -0.99
CA LEU A 52 1.43 13.79 -1.33
C LEU A 52 1.02 14.24 -2.73
N LEU A 53 1.01 15.55 -2.93
CA LEU A 53 0.74 16.17 -4.22
C LEU A 53 2.03 16.67 -4.85
N PRO A 54 2.16 16.66 -6.19
CA PRO A 54 3.29 17.23 -6.89
C PRO A 54 3.52 18.70 -6.53
N THR A 55 4.77 19.08 -6.30
CA THR A 55 5.15 20.51 -6.24
C THR A 55 5.25 21.06 -7.66
N GLU A 56 5.79 20.24 -8.59
CA GLU A 56 5.84 20.51 -10.03
C GLU A 56 5.66 19.19 -10.80
N GLY A 57 5.30 19.30 -12.06
CA GLY A 57 5.00 18.14 -12.92
C GLY A 57 3.59 17.63 -12.69
N THR A 58 3.31 16.41 -13.15
CA THR A 58 1.98 15.79 -13.07
C THR A 58 2.07 14.36 -12.54
N CYS A 59 1.07 13.97 -11.74
CA CYS A 59 0.84 12.59 -11.33
C CYS A 59 -0.60 12.21 -11.64
N THR A 60 -0.81 11.18 -12.46
CA THR A 60 -2.15 10.70 -12.82
C THR A 60 -2.28 9.22 -12.45
N ILE A 61 -3.42 8.84 -11.89
CA ILE A 61 -3.74 7.48 -11.45
C ILE A 61 -5.04 7.06 -12.12
N GLY A 62 -5.01 6.00 -12.92
CA GLY A 62 -6.21 5.58 -13.67
C GLY A 62 -6.80 6.67 -14.58
N GLY A 63 -5.95 7.61 -15.04
CA GLY A 63 -6.39 8.78 -15.83
C GLY A 63 -6.85 9.97 -14.98
N LEU A 64 -6.93 9.84 -13.65
CA LEU A 64 -7.34 10.91 -12.74
C LEU A 64 -6.11 11.70 -12.27
N ASP A 65 -6.14 13.02 -12.36
CA ASP A 65 -5.07 13.88 -11.84
C ASP A 65 -5.13 13.96 -10.31
N THR A 66 -3.99 13.76 -9.65
CA THR A 66 -3.90 13.74 -8.19
C THR A 66 -4.04 15.12 -7.54
N VAL A 67 -3.88 16.21 -8.27
CA VAL A 67 -4.05 17.58 -7.73
C VAL A 67 -5.52 18.01 -7.68
N GLU A 68 -6.40 17.32 -8.39
CA GLU A 68 -7.83 17.58 -8.39
C GLU A 68 -8.48 16.95 -7.14
N GLU A 69 -8.95 17.78 -6.22
CA GLU A 69 -9.54 17.32 -4.94
C GLU A 69 -10.72 16.35 -5.16
N ALA A 70 -11.52 16.56 -6.20
CA ALA A 70 -12.63 15.69 -6.56
C ALA A 70 -12.21 14.25 -6.89
N ASN A 71 -10.98 14.03 -7.35
CA ASN A 71 -10.45 12.71 -7.71
C ASN A 71 -9.85 11.95 -6.51
N MET A 72 -9.59 12.63 -5.41
CA MET A 72 -8.81 12.12 -4.29
C MET A 72 -9.41 10.83 -3.71
N TRP A 73 -10.72 10.77 -3.58
CA TRP A 73 -11.43 9.62 -3.04
C TRP A 73 -11.32 8.41 -3.96
N ASP A 74 -11.57 8.60 -5.25
CA ASP A 74 -11.50 7.54 -6.26
C ASP A 74 -10.07 6.99 -6.40
N ILE A 75 -9.06 7.87 -6.37
CA ILE A 75 -7.65 7.46 -6.40
C ILE A 75 -7.30 6.59 -5.18
N ARG A 76 -7.71 6.97 -3.97
CA ARG A 76 -7.41 6.23 -2.75
C ARG A 76 -8.13 4.89 -2.65
N GLN A 77 -9.27 4.74 -3.31
CA GLN A 77 -9.93 3.44 -3.45
C GLN A 77 -9.21 2.55 -4.47
N GLN A 78 -8.71 3.12 -5.58
CA GLN A 78 -7.98 2.36 -6.61
C GLN A 78 -6.59 1.93 -6.15
N VAL A 79 -5.90 2.74 -5.34
CA VAL A 79 -4.51 2.49 -4.93
C VAL A 79 -4.41 2.38 -3.42
N GLY A 80 -4.30 1.15 -2.94
CA GLY A 80 -3.99 0.86 -1.53
C GLY A 80 -2.51 1.04 -1.23
N MET A 81 -2.18 1.46 0.01
CA MET A 81 -0.80 1.61 0.45
C MET A 81 -0.53 0.84 1.74
N VAL A 82 0.53 0.04 1.72
CA VAL A 82 1.09 -0.67 2.89
C VAL A 82 2.36 0.03 3.32
N PHE A 83 2.44 0.39 4.60
CA PHE A 83 3.60 1.05 5.19
C PHE A 83 4.57 0.04 5.82
N GLN A 84 5.77 0.50 6.14
CA GLN A 84 6.85 -0.29 6.70
C GLN A 84 6.47 -0.97 8.03
N ASN A 85 5.76 -0.28 8.92
CA ASN A 85 5.36 -0.78 10.22
C ASN A 85 3.85 -1.14 10.23
N PRO A 86 3.49 -2.44 10.29
CA PRO A 86 2.10 -2.86 10.32
C PRO A 86 1.36 -2.43 11.60
N ASP A 87 2.05 -2.25 12.73
CA ASP A 87 1.41 -1.80 13.98
C ASP A 87 0.80 -0.40 13.86
N ASN A 88 1.27 0.42 12.92
CA ASN A 88 0.70 1.74 12.66
C ASN A 88 -0.54 1.70 11.74
N GLN A 89 -0.86 0.54 11.17
CA GLN A 89 -1.98 0.37 10.24
C GLN A 89 -3.15 -0.40 10.86
N ILE A 90 -2.84 -1.36 11.74
CA ILE A 90 -3.85 -2.19 12.42
C ILE A 90 -4.47 -1.38 13.55
N VAL A 91 -5.80 -1.21 13.51
CA VAL A 91 -6.54 -0.35 14.44
C VAL A 91 -7.56 -1.10 15.29
N ALA A 92 -8.03 -2.27 14.85
CA ALA A 92 -9.04 -3.06 15.55
C ALA A 92 -8.44 -4.05 16.55
N ALA A 93 -9.27 -4.52 17.47
CA ALA A 93 -8.89 -5.51 18.49
C ALA A 93 -8.87 -6.95 17.96
N ILE A 94 -9.55 -7.21 16.85
CA ILE A 94 -9.69 -8.52 16.21
C ILE A 94 -9.38 -8.39 14.73
N VAL A 95 -8.68 -9.39 14.15
CA VAL A 95 -8.19 -9.37 12.76
C VAL A 95 -9.32 -9.15 11.76
N GLU A 96 -10.43 -9.88 11.87
CA GLU A 96 -11.54 -9.74 10.90
C GLU A 96 -12.21 -8.36 10.96
N GLU A 97 -12.26 -7.73 12.15
CA GLU A 97 -12.77 -6.38 12.33
C GLU A 97 -11.83 -5.35 11.69
N ASP A 98 -10.53 -5.57 11.80
CA ASP A 98 -9.53 -4.71 11.15
C ASP A 98 -9.63 -4.76 9.63
N VAL A 99 -9.82 -5.95 9.07
CA VAL A 99 -10.01 -6.15 7.62
C VAL A 99 -11.35 -5.58 7.15
N ALA A 100 -12.39 -5.60 7.99
CA ALA A 100 -13.71 -5.02 7.70
C ALA A 100 -13.72 -3.48 7.75
N PHE A 101 -12.79 -2.87 8.50
CA PHE A 101 -12.76 -1.43 8.77
C PHE A 101 -12.78 -0.57 7.50
N GLY A 102 -11.98 -0.95 6.48
CA GLY A 102 -11.95 -0.24 5.20
C GLY A 102 -13.31 -0.27 4.47
N PRO A 103 -13.85 -1.46 4.15
CA PRO A 103 -15.17 -1.60 3.53
C PRO A 103 -16.29 -0.88 4.26
N GLU A 104 -16.32 -0.94 5.60
CA GLU A 104 -17.31 -0.22 6.42
C GLU A 104 -17.23 1.29 6.22
N ASN A 105 -16.03 1.85 6.22
CA ASN A 105 -15.82 3.30 6.08
C ASN A 105 -16.16 3.83 4.68
N ILE A 106 -16.06 3.02 3.63
CA ILE A 106 -16.46 3.42 2.27
C ILE A 106 -17.92 3.09 1.96
N GLY A 107 -18.70 2.60 2.95
CA GLY A 107 -20.13 2.35 2.82
C GLY A 107 -20.49 1.12 2.00
N VAL A 108 -19.64 0.07 1.99
CA VAL A 108 -20.00 -1.21 1.40
C VAL A 108 -21.22 -1.81 2.12
N PRO A 109 -22.23 -2.32 1.40
CA PRO A 109 -23.38 -2.97 2.02
C PRO A 109 -22.99 -4.07 3.02
N SER A 110 -23.65 -4.11 4.18
CA SER A 110 -23.27 -5.01 5.29
C SER A 110 -23.25 -6.48 4.88
N GLU A 111 -24.10 -6.89 3.96
CA GLU A 111 -24.16 -8.25 3.41
C GLU A 111 -22.93 -8.61 2.55
N GLU A 112 -22.22 -7.63 2.00
CA GLU A 112 -21.01 -7.81 1.19
C GLU A 112 -19.74 -7.80 2.03
N ILE A 113 -19.71 -7.13 3.20
CA ILE A 113 -18.50 -6.94 4.00
C ILE A 113 -17.90 -8.27 4.41
N ARG A 114 -18.71 -9.16 5.00
CA ARG A 114 -18.24 -10.46 5.47
C ARG A 114 -17.64 -11.32 4.35
N PRO A 115 -18.27 -11.50 3.18
CA PRO A 115 -17.67 -12.19 2.04
C PRO A 115 -16.35 -11.57 1.58
N ARG A 116 -16.24 -10.23 1.56
CA ARG A 116 -15.00 -9.53 1.19
C ARG A 116 -13.88 -9.80 2.19
N VAL A 117 -14.16 -9.76 3.49
CA VAL A 117 -13.22 -10.08 4.57
C VAL A 117 -12.71 -11.51 4.46
N GLU A 118 -13.61 -12.48 4.33
CA GLU A 118 -13.26 -13.91 4.18
C GLU A 118 -12.37 -14.15 2.95
N LYS A 119 -12.72 -13.55 1.81
CA LYS A 119 -11.94 -13.60 0.56
C LYS A 119 -10.57 -12.95 0.70
N ALA A 120 -10.48 -11.81 1.39
CA ALA A 120 -9.25 -11.07 1.62
C ALA A 120 -8.30 -11.85 2.54
N LEU A 121 -8.79 -12.38 3.66
CA LEU A 121 -8.01 -13.21 4.57
C LEU A 121 -7.51 -14.50 3.91
N ALA A 122 -8.34 -15.15 3.11
CA ALA A 122 -7.95 -16.33 2.35
C ALA A 122 -6.83 -16.01 1.34
N ALA A 123 -6.92 -14.86 0.65
CA ALA A 123 -5.91 -14.45 -0.35
C ALA A 123 -4.51 -14.26 0.24
N VAL A 124 -4.40 -13.94 1.53
CA VAL A 124 -3.12 -13.75 2.23
C VAL A 124 -2.78 -14.89 3.19
N GLY A 125 -3.57 -15.98 3.22
CA GLY A 125 -3.36 -17.15 4.09
C GLY A 125 -3.54 -16.85 5.57
N MET A 126 -4.52 -16.00 5.93
CA MET A 126 -4.81 -15.58 7.31
C MET A 126 -6.19 -16.00 7.82
N THR A 127 -6.89 -16.89 7.14
CA THR A 127 -8.23 -17.34 7.51
C THR A 127 -8.32 -17.88 8.95
N ASP A 128 -7.36 -18.70 9.37
CA ASP A 128 -7.34 -19.30 10.71
C ASP A 128 -7.10 -18.27 11.83
N TYR A 129 -6.64 -17.09 11.47
CA TYR A 129 -6.34 -16.00 12.38
C TYR A 129 -7.46 -14.94 12.47
N ALA A 130 -8.57 -15.12 11.76
CA ALA A 130 -9.66 -14.14 11.68
C ALA A 130 -10.14 -13.64 13.05
N LYS A 131 -10.26 -14.53 14.02
CA LYS A 131 -10.72 -14.24 15.39
C LYS A 131 -9.58 -13.91 16.38
N HIS A 132 -8.33 -13.85 15.93
CA HIS A 132 -7.20 -13.55 16.81
C HIS A 132 -7.08 -12.04 17.05
N ALA A 133 -6.52 -11.72 18.21
CA ALA A 133 -6.09 -10.35 18.50
C ALA A 133 -4.76 -10.05 17.76
N PRO A 134 -4.63 -8.91 17.08
CA PRO A 134 -3.43 -8.58 16.29
C PRO A 134 -2.13 -8.60 17.09
N HIS A 135 -2.16 -8.26 18.39
CA HIS A 135 -0.96 -8.26 19.24
C HIS A 135 -0.37 -9.66 19.49
N LEU A 136 -1.12 -10.74 19.20
CA LEU A 136 -0.66 -12.13 19.29
C LEU A 136 0.03 -12.61 17.99
N LEU A 137 -0.01 -11.81 16.94
CA LEU A 137 0.54 -12.15 15.63
C LEU A 137 2.02 -11.78 15.51
N SER A 138 2.75 -12.58 14.72
CA SER A 138 4.11 -12.22 14.29
C SER A 138 4.09 -10.99 13.37
N GLY A 139 5.23 -10.31 13.21
CA GLY A 139 5.32 -9.17 12.29
C GLY A 139 4.90 -9.49 10.85
N GLY A 140 5.28 -10.67 10.33
CA GLY A 140 4.87 -11.13 9.00
C GLY A 140 3.36 -11.40 8.91
N GLN A 141 2.76 -11.95 9.96
CA GLN A 141 1.30 -12.14 10.03
C GLN A 141 0.56 -10.80 10.08
N LYS A 142 1.02 -9.84 10.89
CA LYS A 142 0.47 -8.48 10.93
C LYS A 142 0.54 -7.79 9.57
N GLN A 143 1.66 -7.94 8.86
CA GLN A 143 1.82 -7.38 7.52
C GLN A 143 0.82 -7.99 6.53
N ARG A 144 0.57 -9.31 6.62
CA ARG A 144 -0.46 -9.96 5.80
C ARG A 144 -1.88 -9.48 6.16
N VAL A 145 -2.16 -9.22 7.43
CA VAL A 145 -3.44 -8.61 7.86
C VAL A 145 -3.60 -7.22 7.25
N ALA A 146 -2.56 -6.36 7.30
CA ALA A 146 -2.59 -5.05 6.66
C ALA A 146 -2.85 -5.14 5.14
N ILE A 147 -2.22 -6.11 4.46
CA ILE A 147 -2.50 -6.39 3.04
C ILE A 147 -3.94 -6.86 2.84
N ALA A 148 -4.48 -7.73 3.73
CA ALA A 148 -5.87 -8.19 3.66
C ALA A 148 -6.86 -7.03 3.80
N GLY A 149 -6.61 -6.08 4.71
CA GLY A 149 -7.44 -4.88 4.86
C GLY A 149 -7.55 -4.07 3.57
N LEU A 150 -6.43 -3.94 2.83
CA LEU A 150 -6.46 -3.32 1.50
C LEU A 150 -7.20 -4.19 0.48
N MET A 151 -6.98 -5.50 0.49
CA MET A 151 -7.64 -6.43 -0.43
C MET A 151 -9.17 -6.43 -0.30
N ALA A 152 -9.69 -6.19 0.89
CA ALA A 152 -11.12 -6.08 1.14
C ALA A 152 -11.76 -4.85 0.46
N LEU A 153 -10.94 -3.84 0.13
CA LEU A 153 -11.34 -2.66 -0.66
C LEU A 153 -11.35 -2.93 -2.17
N GLU A 154 -10.87 -4.10 -2.60
CA GLU A 154 -10.73 -4.51 -4.00
C GLU A 154 -9.94 -3.51 -4.87
N PRO A 155 -8.71 -3.11 -4.45
CA PRO A 155 -7.92 -2.12 -5.16
C PRO A 155 -7.41 -2.64 -6.51
N GLU A 156 -7.15 -1.73 -7.45
CA GLU A 156 -6.48 -2.06 -8.72
C GLU A 156 -4.94 -2.12 -8.60
N CYS A 157 -4.41 -1.38 -7.64
CA CYS A 157 -2.97 -1.30 -7.36
C CYS A 157 -2.70 -1.32 -5.86
N ILE A 158 -1.60 -1.97 -5.47
CA ILE A 158 -1.06 -1.92 -4.11
C ILE A 158 0.37 -1.42 -4.15
N VAL A 159 0.62 -0.33 -3.43
CA VAL A 159 1.95 0.23 -3.19
C VAL A 159 2.44 -0.28 -1.84
N LEU A 160 3.59 -0.93 -1.80
CA LEU A 160 4.20 -1.45 -0.57
C LEU A 160 5.51 -0.68 -0.32
N ASP A 161 5.50 0.15 0.72
CA ASP A 161 6.66 0.95 1.12
C ASP A 161 7.48 0.18 2.18
N GLU A 162 8.53 -0.49 1.73
CA GLU A 162 9.43 -1.31 2.55
C GLU A 162 8.71 -2.35 3.43
N PRO A 163 7.78 -3.15 2.90
CA PRO A 163 6.87 -3.99 3.69
C PRO A 163 7.58 -5.11 4.46
N THR A 164 8.86 -5.35 4.18
CA THR A 164 9.65 -6.43 4.78
C THR A 164 10.81 -5.95 5.64
N ALA A 165 10.98 -4.63 5.84
CA ALA A 165 12.13 -4.08 6.53
C ALA A 165 12.24 -4.53 8.00
N MET A 166 11.10 -4.75 8.66
CA MET A 166 11.02 -5.14 10.08
C MET A 166 10.81 -6.65 10.28
N LEU A 167 10.92 -7.46 9.21
CA LEU A 167 10.63 -8.89 9.27
C LEU A 167 11.90 -9.74 9.29
N ASP A 168 11.80 -10.91 9.91
CA ASP A 168 12.77 -11.96 9.81
C ASP A 168 12.86 -12.54 8.39
N PRO A 169 13.88 -13.32 8.04
CA PRO A 169 14.06 -13.87 6.70
C PRO A 169 12.88 -14.72 6.21
N GLN A 170 12.20 -15.45 7.11
CA GLN A 170 11.04 -16.25 6.74
C GLN A 170 9.83 -15.38 6.43
N GLY A 171 9.51 -14.40 7.29
CA GLY A 171 8.43 -13.44 7.08
C GLY A 171 8.61 -12.65 5.78
N ARG A 172 9.86 -12.27 5.42
CA ARG A 172 10.16 -11.62 4.13
C ARG A 172 9.76 -12.48 2.95
N LYS A 173 10.14 -13.77 2.96
CA LYS A 173 9.78 -14.71 1.88
C LYS A 173 8.27 -14.87 1.76
N GLU A 174 7.57 -14.97 2.87
CA GLU A 174 6.12 -15.12 2.92
C GLU A 174 5.41 -13.88 2.34
N ILE A 175 5.84 -12.67 2.71
CA ILE A 175 5.26 -11.44 2.14
C ILE A 175 5.52 -11.35 0.64
N VAL A 176 6.75 -11.61 0.18
CA VAL A 176 7.06 -11.58 -1.26
C VAL A 176 6.23 -12.61 -2.02
N ALA A 177 6.07 -13.83 -1.49
CA ALA A 177 5.24 -14.86 -2.10
C ALA A 177 3.77 -14.43 -2.17
N THR A 178 3.22 -13.89 -1.08
CA THR A 178 1.85 -13.36 -1.02
C THR A 178 1.62 -12.29 -2.09
N VAL A 179 2.50 -11.29 -2.16
CA VAL A 179 2.36 -10.17 -3.09
C VAL A 179 2.50 -10.63 -4.55
N ARG A 180 3.40 -11.59 -4.83
CA ARG A 180 3.51 -12.21 -6.17
C ARG A 180 2.24 -12.97 -6.56
N SER A 181 1.62 -13.72 -5.65
CA SER A 181 0.36 -14.41 -5.90
C SER A 181 -0.76 -13.40 -6.19
N LEU A 182 -0.87 -12.31 -5.43
CA LEU A 182 -1.85 -11.26 -5.68
C LEU A 182 -1.69 -10.64 -7.08
N ASN A 183 -0.48 -10.39 -7.52
CA ASN A 183 -0.22 -9.90 -8.87
C ASN A 183 -0.60 -10.95 -9.93
N LYS A 184 -0.05 -12.18 -9.81
CA LYS A 184 -0.19 -13.22 -10.83
C LYS A 184 -1.61 -13.78 -10.93
N ASP A 185 -2.25 -14.04 -9.77
CA ASP A 185 -3.51 -14.79 -9.71
C ASP A 185 -4.72 -13.87 -9.68
N LYS A 186 -4.55 -12.61 -9.23
CA LYS A 186 -5.61 -11.60 -9.15
C LYS A 186 -5.46 -10.45 -10.15
N GLY A 187 -4.32 -10.36 -10.82
CA GLY A 187 -4.04 -9.28 -11.78
C GLY A 187 -3.84 -7.89 -11.17
N ILE A 188 -3.59 -7.82 -9.86
CA ILE A 188 -3.39 -6.56 -9.14
C ILE A 188 -2.04 -5.97 -9.54
N THR A 189 -2.00 -4.68 -9.85
CA THR A 189 -0.75 -3.94 -10.06
C THR A 189 0.01 -3.82 -8.74
N ILE A 190 1.29 -4.11 -8.75
CA ILE A 190 2.12 -4.05 -7.55
C ILE A 190 3.27 -3.07 -7.75
N VAL A 191 3.41 -2.13 -6.82
CA VAL A 191 4.59 -1.28 -6.68
C VAL A 191 5.28 -1.64 -5.37
N TYR A 192 6.41 -2.33 -5.48
CA TYR A 192 7.16 -2.85 -4.34
C TYR A 192 8.42 -2.02 -4.11
N ILE A 193 8.49 -1.29 -3.02
CA ILE A 193 9.63 -0.44 -2.66
C ILE A 193 10.50 -1.17 -1.65
N THR A 194 11.80 -1.22 -1.91
CA THR A 194 12.77 -1.84 -1.01
C THR A 194 14.17 -1.23 -1.19
N HIS A 195 14.98 -1.33 -0.15
CA HIS A 195 16.40 -1.06 -0.21
C HIS A 195 17.24 -2.35 -0.29
N TYR A 196 16.61 -3.53 -0.20
CA TYR A 196 17.27 -4.82 -0.34
C TYR A 196 17.26 -5.28 -1.80
N MET A 197 18.43 -5.64 -2.31
CA MET A 197 18.57 -6.42 -3.55
C MET A 197 18.68 -7.89 -3.13
N THR A 198 17.64 -8.67 -3.31
CA THR A 198 17.64 -10.13 -3.13
C THR A 198 17.28 -10.82 -4.42
#